data_ccc04f1e5cf9971d1f0e36424d3ee446
#
_entry.id   ccc04f1e5cf9971d1f0e36424d3ee446
#
_cell.length_a   1.000
_cell.length_b   1.000
_cell.length_c   1.000
_cell.angle_alpha   90.00
_cell.angle_beta   90.00
_cell.angle_gamma   90.00
#
_symmetry.space_group_name_H-M   'P 1'
#
loop_
_entity.id
_entity.type
_entity.pdbx_description
1 polymer ?
#
loop_
_entity_poly.entity_id
_entity_poly.type
_entity_poly.pdbx_seq_one_letter_code
_entity_poly.pdbx_strand_id
1 'polypeptide(L)'
;MSRFFWVREDDDVAEQHGGEVHGAHKWKLPGAKCHTCGITWSGAGHTYPCVDLSALPEQQAYERARPEPFIEFARLREQVRSLAPAHAPLPPGTRFGPLVGTASGNLADFAWLIDVLLMHRDALERLQALHPLGLRGCRTELRWRKKNPPELLELQLEPHGRLHPDCIPSDVPPPCQTCGRFALSRPQAPILDGASLPTDIDLFRVGNFATMVIGTERFVEAVHNLSLTGLTFRELPTR
;
A
#
# COMPACT_ATOMS: atom_id res chain seq x y z
N MET A 1 -24.38 -10.15 -3.91
CA MET A 1 -23.10 -10.11 -3.18
C MET A 1 -22.16 -9.25 -3.98
N SER A 2 -21.42 -8.32 -3.34
CA SER A 2 -20.42 -7.51 -4.03
C SER A 2 -19.26 -8.40 -4.49
N ARG A 3 -18.80 -8.20 -5.72
CA ARG A 3 -17.61 -8.87 -6.25
C ARG A 3 -16.37 -8.10 -5.87
N PHE A 4 -15.26 -8.81 -5.68
CA PHE A 4 -13.96 -8.24 -5.31
C PHE A 4 -12.89 -8.70 -6.29
N PHE A 5 -11.98 -7.78 -6.61
CA PHE A 5 -10.99 -7.99 -7.64
C PHE A 5 -9.59 -7.69 -7.10
N TRP A 6 -8.64 -8.55 -7.38
CA TRP A 6 -7.24 -8.24 -7.18
C TRP A 6 -6.79 -7.26 -8.26
N VAL A 7 -6.38 -6.09 -7.81
CA VAL A 7 -5.88 -5.00 -8.65
C VAL A 7 -4.39 -5.18 -8.87
N ARG A 8 -3.95 -5.17 -10.12
CA ARG A 8 -2.57 -5.35 -10.52
C ARG A 8 -2.18 -4.32 -11.57
N GLU A 9 -0.89 -4.13 -11.75
CA GLU A 9 -0.36 -3.38 -12.89
C GLU A 9 -0.75 -4.05 -14.20
N ASP A 10 -1.01 -3.23 -15.19
CA ASP A 10 -1.10 -3.64 -16.60
C ASP A 10 0.29 -3.48 -17.21
N ASP A 11 1.05 -4.58 -17.18
CA ASP A 11 2.45 -4.59 -17.64
C ASP A 11 2.57 -4.17 -19.11
N ASP A 12 1.61 -4.58 -19.96
CA ASP A 12 1.60 -4.24 -21.40
C ASP A 12 1.39 -2.74 -21.61
N VAL A 13 0.47 -2.15 -20.86
CA VAL A 13 0.21 -0.69 -20.90
C VAL A 13 1.39 0.08 -20.31
N ALA A 14 1.98 -0.37 -19.21
CA ALA A 14 3.15 0.26 -18.61
C ALA A 14 4.34 0.28 -19.60
N GLU A 15 4.60 -0.84 -20.29
CA GLU A 15 5.66 -0.93 -21.31
C GLU A 15 5.38 0.00 -22.50
N GLN A 16 4.14 0.07 -22.99
CA GLN A 16 3.76 0.97 -24.09
C GLN A 16 3.97 2.45 -23.75
N HIS A 17 3.71 2.87 -22.51
CA HIS A 17 3.93 4.23 -22.06
C HIS A 17 5.41 4.54 -21.84
N GLY A 18 6.23 3.57 -21.45
CA GLY A 18 7.67 3.68 -21.26
C GLY A 18 8.09 4.67 -20.18
N GLY A 19 7.20 4.97 -19.26
CA GLY A 19 7.48 5.84 -18.11
C GLY A 19 8.04 5.06 -16.92
N GLU A 20 8.87 5.73 -16.13
CA GLU A 20 9.48 5.13 -14.96
C GLU A 20 9.37 6.07 -13.75
N VAL A 21 9.18 5.48 -12.57
CA VAL A 21 9.22 6.17 -11.28
C VAL A 21 10.28 5.52 -10.41
N HIS A 22 11.17 6.32 -9.84
CA HIS A 22 12.18 5.89 -8.87
C HIS A 22 12.08 6.76 -7.64
N GLY A 23 12.00 6.15 -6.47
CA GLY A 23 11.88 6.91 -5.24
C GLY A 23 11.74 6.05 -3.99
N ALA A 24 11.70 6.74 -2.87
CA ALA A 24 11.41 6.16 -1.57
C ALA A 24 10.61 7.16 -0.73
N HIS A 25 9.86 6.67 0.25
CA HIS A 25 9.18 7.55 1.20
C HIS A 25 10.18 8.25 2.10
N LYS A 26 9.83 9.48 2.45
CA LYS A 26 10.70 10.34 3.26
C LYS A 26 11.05 9.73 4.61
N TRP A 27 10.12 8.99 5.21
CA TRP A 27 10.28 8.34 6.50
C TRP A 27 9.83 6.89 6.49
N LYS A 28 10.40 6.10 7.40
CA LYS A 28 10.09 4.69 7.54
C LYS A 28 10.30 4.25 8.98
N LEU A 29 9.40 3.42 9.52
CA LEU A 29 9.71 2.68 10.75
C LEU A 29 10.88 1.72 10.50
N PRO A 30 11.78 1.55 11.48
CA PRO A 30 12.85 0.56 11.36
C PRO A 30 12.31 -0.86 11.17
N GLY A 31 13.12 -1.74 10.60
CA GLY A 31 12.92 -3.16 10.72
C GLY A 31 13.07 -3.60 12.19
N ALA A 32 12.48 -4.72 12.59
CA ALA A 32 12.60 -5.23 13.95
C ALA A 32 13.46 -6.49 14.03
N LYS A 33 14.41 -6.51 14.97
CA LYS A 33 15.14 -7.70 15.42
C LYS A 33 14.38 -8.31 16.58
N CYS A 34 13.67 -9.41 16.35
CA CYS A 34 12.84 -10.03 17.37
C CYS A 34 13.62 -11.07 18.15
N HIS A 35 13.69 -10.92 19.47
CA HIS A 35 14.37 -11.88 20.35
C HIS A 35 13.59 -13.20 20.51
N THR A 36 12.27 -13.19 20.31
CA THR A 36 11.43 -14.38 20.46
C THR A 36 11.53 -15.33 19.26
N CYS A 37 11.40 -14.82 18.03
CA CYS A 37 11.51 -15.67 16.83
C CYS A 37 12.90 -15.62 16.17
N GLY A 38 13.84 -14.84 16.69
CA GLY A 38 15.21 -14.70 16.19
C GLY A 38 15.36 -13.99 14.84
N ILE A 39 14.24 -13.55 14.23
CA ILE A 39 14.24 -12.98 12.87
C ILE A 39 14.36 -11.46 12.89
N THR A 40 15.19 -10.95 11.99
CA THR A 40 15.17 -9.53 11.62
C THR A 40 14.30 -9.35 10.38
N TRP A 41 13.28 -8.49 10.46
CA TRP A 41 12.34 -8.32 9.34
C TRP A 41 11.81 -6.90 9.20
N SER A 42 11.29 -6.64 8.01
CA SER A 42 10.61 -5.41 7.65
C SER A 42 9.46 -5.79 6.71
N GLY A 43 8.26 -5.33 6.99
CA GLY A 43 7.07 -5.57 6.18
C GLY A 43 7.05 -4.71 4.92
N ALA A 44 6.10 -5.00 4.03
CA ALA A 44 5.76 -4.23 2.84
C ALA A 44 4.25 -3.97 2.79
N GLY A 45 3.79 -3.05 1.96
CA GLY A 45 2.37 -2.75 1.77
C GLY A 45 1.76 -1.79 2.80
N HIS A 46 2.43 -1.46 3.87
CA HIS A 46 1.95 -0.49 4.86
C HIS A 46 2.56 0.89 4.58
N THR A 47 1.74 1.80 4.05
CA THR A 47 2.19 3.14 3.64
C THR A 47 1.15 4.19 4.01
N TYR A 48 1.60 5.26 4.66
CA TYR A 48 0.78 6.40 5.07
C TYR A 48 1.41 7.69 4.50
N PRO A 49 1.28 7.93 3.19
CA PRO A 49 1.99 9.00 2.50
C PRO A 49 1.56 10.41 2.92
N CYS A 50 0.37 10.56 3.48
CA CYS A 50 -0.12 11.84 3.99
C CYS A 50 0.29 12.12 5.45
N VAL A 51 1.06 11.24 6.11
CA VAL A 51 1.52 11.42 7.51
C VAL A 51 2.87 12.13 7.50
N ASP A 52 2.93 13.27 8.17
CA ASP A 52 4.15 14.09 8.29
C ASP A 52 4.84 13.83 9.64
N LEU A 53 6.10 13.39 9.59
CA LEU A 53 6.92 13.17 10.78
C LEU A 53 7.94 14.30 11.04
N SER A 54 7.87 15.41 10.29
CA SER A 54 8.87 16.50 10.39
C SER A 54 8.93 17.16 11.76
N ALA A 55 7.86 17.12 12.53
CA ALA A 55 7.80 17.69 13.88
C ALA A 55 8.32 16.75 14.97
N LEU A 56 8.67 15.50 14.65
CA LEU A 56 9.18 14.56 15.64
C LEU A 56 10.63 14.92 16.05
N PRO A 57 10.96 14.91 17.35
CA PRO A 57 12.32 15.20 17.82
C PRO A 57 13.39 14.28 17.24
N GLU A 58 13.05 13.01 17.02
CA GLU A 58 13.94 11.97 16.51
C GLU A 58 13.72 11.67 15.00
N GLN A 59 13.32 12.66 14.21
CA GLN A 59 13.03 12.52 12.77
C GLN A 59 14.09 11.72 12.01
N GLN A 60 15.37 11.92 12.32
CA GLN A 60 16.48 11.21 11.64
C GLN A 60 16.43 9.68 11.80
N ALA A 61 15.85 9.18 12.90
CA ALA A 61 15.68 7.74 13.11
C ALA A 61 14.73 7.12 12.07
N TYR A 62 13.80 7.91 11.54
CA TYR A 62 12.86 7.48 10.50
C TYR A 62 13.39 7.72 9.08
N GLU A 63 14.20 8.76 8.87
CA GLU A 63 14.81 9.05 7.55
C GLU A 63 15.85 8.00 7.16
N ARG A 64 16.61 7.52 8.12
CA ARG A 64 17.70 6.54 7.94
C ARG A 64 17.44 5.25 8.70
N ALA A 65 16.19 4.82 8.71
CA ALA A 65 15.73 3.66 9.48
C ALA A 65 16.59 2.41 9.19
N ARG A 66 17.15 1.85 10.25
CA ARG A 66 17.89 0.58 10.24
C ARG A 66 17.16 -0.43 11.13
N PRO A 67 17.37 -1.73 10.94
CA PRO A 67 16.77 -2.71 11.84
C PRO A 67 17.23 -2.52 13.29
N GLU A 68 16.27 -2.38 14.20
CA GLU A 68 16.47 -2.14 15.63
C GLU A 68 16.01 -3.34 16.46
N PRO A 69 16.51 -3.52 17.69
CA PRO A 69 15.91 -4.43 18.65
C PRO A 69 14.41 -4.15 18.79
N PHE A 70 13.59 -5.19 19.00
CA PHE A 70 12.14 -5.03 19.02
C PHE A 70 11.66 -3.96 20.04
N ILE A 71 12.33 -3.84 21.18
CA ILE A 71 11.97 -2.83 22.20
C ILE A 71 12.14 -1.41 21.69
N GLU A 72 13.21 -1.14 20.95
CA GLU A 72 13.47 0.17 20.35
C GLU A 72 12.52 0.45 19.17
N PHE A 73 12.27 -0.55 18.32
CA PHE A 73 11.23 -0.45 17.30
C PHE A 73 9.86 -0.09 17.94
N ALA A 74 9.49 -0.75 19.04
CA ALA A 74 8.22 -0.49 19.72
C ALA A 74 8.15 0.93 20.26
N ARG A 75 9.23 1.45 20.83
CA ARG A 75 9.33 2.84 21.30
C ARG A 75 9.12 3.84 20.16
N LEU A 76 9.85 3.66 19.05
CA LEU A 76 9.73 4.53 17.87
C LEU A 76 8.33 4.45 17.25
N ARG A 77 7.74 3.26 17.20
CA ARG A 77 6.37 3.06 16.71
C ARG A 77 5.36 3.87 17.53
N GLU A 78 5.48 3.87 18.85
CA GLU A 78 4.55 4.62 19.72
C GLU A 78 4.66 6.14 19.53
N GLN A 79 5.82 6.68 19.22
CA GLN A 79 5.97 8.11 18.89
C GLN A 79 5.17 8.52 17.63
N VAL A 80 5.00 7.59 16.67
CA VAL A 80 4.25 7.85 15.43
C VAL A 80 2.76 7.58 15.58
N ARG A 81 2.35 6.85 16.63
CA ARG A 81 0.98 6.36 16.81
C ARG A 81 -0.08 7.46 16.72
N SER A 82 0.17 8.61 17.35
CA SER A 82 -0.76 9.75 17.35
C SER A 82 -0.87 10.49 16.02
N LEU A 83 0.09 10.29 15.11
CA LEU A 83 0.13 10.94 13.79
C LEU A 83 -0.49 10.05 12.70
N ALA A 84 -0.51 8.74 12.92
CA ALA A 84 -1.11 7.77 12.00
C ALA A 84 -2.61 7.59 12.27
N PRO A 85 -3.40 7.06 11.32
CA PRO A 85 -4.79 6.69 11.59
C PRO A 85 -4.89 5.77 12.82
N ALA A 86 -5.93 5.95 13.65
CA ALA A 86 -6.06 5.27 14.92
C ALA A 86 -6.01 3.73 14.82
N HIS A 87 -6.52 3.19 13.73
CA HIS A 87 -6.56 1.74 13.46
C HIS A 87 -5.35 1.24 12.65
N ALA A 88 -4.38 2.13 12.32
CA ALA A 88 -3.24 1.77 11.48
C ALA A 88 -2.39 0.68 12.13
N PRO A 89 -2.19 -0.49 11.48
CA PRO A 89 -1.26 -1.50 11.96
C PRO A 89 0.16 -1.08 11.57
N LEU A 90 0.91 -0.50 12.45
CA LEU A 90 2.25 0.01 12.20
C LEU A 90 3.34 -1.09 12.36
N PRO A 91 3.43 -2.08 11.46
CA PRO A 91 4.48 -3.10 11.55
C PRO A 91 5.86 -2.53 11.22
N PRO A 92 6.93 -3.28 11.52
CA PRO A 92 8.28 -2.91 11.09
C PRO A 92 8.33 -2.64 9.59
N GLY A 93 8.93 -1.50 9.20
CA GLY A 93 9.02 -1.10 7.80
C GLY A 93 7.87 -0.27 7.25
N THR A 94 6.87 0.07 8.05
CA THR A 94 5.81 1.03 7.65
C THR A 94 6.42 2.33 7.16
N ARG A 95 5.92 2.82 6.02
CA ARG A 95 6.43 4.02 5.34
C ARG A 95 5.50 5.21 5.57
N PHE A 96 6.09 6.42 5.65
CA PHE A 96 5.37 7.66 5.92
C PHE A 96 5.88 8.81 5.05
N GLY A 97 5.02 9.81 4.90
CA GLY A 97 5.33 11.03 4.17
C GLY A 97 5.37 10.84 2.66
N PRO A 98 5.66 11.91 1.93
CA PRO A 98 5.63 11.87 0.48
C PRO A 98 6.64 10.88 -0.10
N LEU A 99 6.29 10.29 -1.23
CA LEU A 99 7.23 9.60 -2.10
C LEU A 99 8.17 10.64 -2.72
N VAL A 100 9.45 10.57 -2.42
CA VAL A 100 10.49 11.49 -2.91
C VAL A 100 11.35 10.79 -3.94
N GLY A 101 11.59 11.43 -5.09
CA GLY A 101 12.40 10.79 -6.13
C GLY A 101 12.33 11.45 -7.49
N THR A 102 12.32 10.65 -8.53
CA THR A 102 12.27 11.11 -9.93
C THR A 102 11.23 10.34 -10.71
N ALA A 103 10.63 10.99 -11.71
CA ALA A 103 9.79 10.34 -12.70
C ALA A 103 10.22 10.79 -14.11
N SER A 104 10.06 9.91 -15.09
CA SER A 104 10.43 10.17 -16.48
C SER A 104 9.44 9.50 -17.44
N GLY A 105 9.51 9.87 -18.72
CA GLY A 105 8.66 9.31 -19.77
C GLY A 105 7.18 9.70 -19.62
N ASN A 106 6.31 8.86 -20.13
CA ASN A 106 4.87 8.96 -19.98
C ASN A 106 4.39 7.83 -19.08
N LEU A 107 3.42 8.11 -18.23
CA LEU A 107 2.82 7.12 -17.36
C LEU A 107 1.35 6.96 -17.73
N ALA A 108 0.80 5.78 -17.51
CA ALA A 108 -0.63 5.53 -17.58
C ALA A 108 -1.37 6.29 -16.45
N ASP A 109 -2.70 6.29 -16.47
CA ASP A 109 -3.50 6.96 -15.43
C ASP A 109 -3.16 6.42 -14.03
N PHE A 110 -2.90 5.11 -13.94
CA PHE A 110 -2.31 4.46 -12.78
C PHE A 110 -0.90 3.98 -13.11
N ALA A 111 0.00 4.09 -12.15
CA ALA A 111 1.37 3.60 -12.24
C ALA A 111 1.80 2.94 -10.92
N TRP A 112 2.73 2.02 -11.00
CA TRP A 112 3.22 1.31 -9.83
C TRP A 112 4.70 1.58 -9.58
N LEU A 113 5.06 1.66 -8.31
CA LEU A 113 6.43 1.54 -7.84
C LEU A 113 6.47 0.42 -6.80
N ILE A 114 6.75 -0.80 -7.25
CA ILE A 114 6.73 -2.02 -6.44
C ILE A 114 5.33 -2.29 -5.84
N ASP A 115 5.06 -1.83 -4.62
CA ASP A 115 3.79 -1.97 -3.89
C ASP A 115 3.11 -0.62 -3.64
N VAL A 116 3.60 0.46 -4.25
CA VAL A 116 3.03 1.80 -4.19
C VAL A 116 2.19 2.05 -5.42
N LEU A 117 0.92 2.39 -5.24
CA LEU A 117 0.01 2.75 -6.31
C LEU A 117 -0.06 4.26 -6.47
N LEU A 118 0.34 4.73 -7.63
CA LEU A 118 0.32 6.13 -8.04
C LEU A 118 -0.82 6.37 -9.02
N MET A 119 -1.32 7.59 -9.06
CA MET A 119 -2.37 7.99 -9.98
C MET A 119 -2.20 9.45 -10.40
N HIS A 120 -2.48 9.76 -11.66
CA HIS A 120 -2.59 11.15 -12.11
C HIS A 120 -3.71 11.88 -11.37
N ARG A 121 -3.47 13.14 -10.97
CA ARG A 121 -4.46 13.95 -10.26
C ARG A 121 -5.79 14.04 -11.04
N ASP A 122 -5.72 14.40 -12.32
CA ASP A 122 -6.91 14.56 -13.16
C ASP A 122 -7.73 13.26 -13.25
N ALA A 123 -7.05 12.12 -13.31
CA ALA A 123 -7.70 10.82 -13.31
C ALA A 123 -8.37 10.52 -11.95
N LEU A 124 -7.71 10.86 -10.83
CA LEU A 124 -8.29 10.72 -9.50
C LEU A 124 -9.53 11.61 -9.32
N GLU A 125 -9.48 12.85 -9.75
CA GLU A 125 -10.63 13.77 -9.67
C GLU A 125 -11.82 13.28 -10.49
N ARG A 126 -11.58 12.77 -11.71
CA ARG A 126 -12.61 12.12 -12.53
C ARG A 126 -13.19 10.88 -11.84
N LEU A 127 -12.34 10.06 -11.24
CA LEU A 127 -12.77 8.86 -10.54
C LEU A 127 -13.60 9.23 -9.29
N GLN A 128 -13.17 10.19 -8.50
CA GLN A 128 -13.87 10.67 -7.31
C GLN A 128 -15.25 11.25 -7.64
N ALA A 129 -15.43 11.84 -8.82
CA ALA A 129 -16.73 12.35 -9.28
C ALA A 129 -17.78 11.25 -9.50
N LEU A 130 -17.36 9.99 -9.68
CA LEU A 130 -18.25 8.81 -9.73
C LEU A 130 -18.50 8.19 -8.34
N HIS A 131 -18.01 8.84 -7.28
CA HIS A 131 -18.22 8.48 -5.88
C HIS A 131 -17.74 7.06 -5.44
N PRO A 132 -16.62 6.51 -5.94
CA PRO A 132 -16.01 5.39 -5.27
C PRO A 132 -15.52 5.82 -3.89
N LEU A 133 -15.76 4.97 -2.89
CA LEU A 133 -15.51 5.32 -1.49
C LEU A 133 -14.05 5.09 -1.08
N GLY A 134 -13.54 5.96 -0.22
CA GLY A 134 -12.25 5.75 0.45
C GLY A 134 -11.02 6.10 -0.37
N LEU A 135 -11.14 6.75 -1.54
CA LEU A 135 -9.98 7.16 -2.35
C LEU A 135 -9.35 8.44 -1.82
N ARG A 136 -8.14 8.33 -1.31
CA ARG A 136 -7.34 9.45 -0.84
C ARG A 136 -6.01 9.53 -1.58
N GLY A 137 -5.82 10.59 -2.36
CA GLY A 137 -4.54 10.89 -3.01
C GLY A 137 -3.66 11.77 -2.12
N CYS A 138 -2.42 11.40 -1.95
CA CYS A 138 -1.40 12.15 -1.22
C CYS A 138 -0.34 12.67 -2.20
N ARG A 139 0.14 13.89 -2.00
CA ARG A 139 1.15 14.50 -2.87
C ARG A 139 2.45 13.74 -2.83
N THR A 140 3.12 13.65 -3.98
CA THR A 140 4.47 13.15 -4.12
C THR A 140 5.46 14.30 -4.32
N GLU A 141 6.73 14.07 -4.01
CA GLU A 141 7.84 15.00 -4.29
C GLU A 141 8.72 14.42 -5.41
N LEU A 142 8.09 14.09 -6.55
CA LEU A 142 8.77 13.53 -7.70
C LEU A 142 9.27 14.64 -8.64
N ARG A 143 10.56 14.64 -8.95
CA ARG A 143 11.17 15.54 -9.92
C ARG A 143 11.08 14.95 -11.32
N TRP A 144 10.52 15.70 -12.23
CA TRP A 144 10.36 15.32 -13.63
C TRP A 144 11.43 15.94 -14.52
N ARG A 145 11.79 15.22 -15.59
CA ARG A 145 12.71 15.73 -16.63
C ARG A 145 11.99 16.40 -17.80
N LYS A 146 10.71 16.77 -17.65
CA LYS A 146 9.89 17.40 -18.70
C LYS A 146 9.26 18.71 -18.24
N LYS A 147 8.93 19.58 -19.20
CA LYS A 147 8.11 20.79 -18.94
C LYS A 147 6.67 20.36 -18.66
N ASN A 148 6.01 21.07 -17.73
CA ASN A 148 4.61 20.83 -17.35
C ASN A 148 4.34 19.34 -17.03
N PRO A 149 5.01 18.79 -16.03
CA PRO A 149 4.79 17.40 -15.66
C PRO A 149 3.38 17.21 -15.11
N PRO A 150 2.78 16.04 -15.33
CA PRO A 150 1.54 15.69 -14.64
C PRO A 150 1.79 15.61 -13.14
N GLU A 151 0.79 15.98 -12.36
CA GLU A 151 0.84 15.75 -10.91
C GLU A 151 0.47 14.29 -10.63
N LEU A 152 1.41 13.55 -10.06
CA LEU A 152 1.18 12.19 -9.55
C LEU A 152 0.88 12.25 -8.07
N LEU A 153 -0.17 11.56 -7.67
CA LEU A 153 -0.54 11.35 -6.28
C LEU A 153 -0.30 9.88 -5.91
N GLU A 154 0.12 9.63 -4.70
CA GLU A 154 0.10 8.28 -4.14
C GLU A 154 -1.26 8.03 -3.50
N LEU A 155 -1.88 6.89 -3.82
CA LEU A 155 -3.13 6.50 -3.16
C LEU A 155 -2.81 5.89 -1.79
N GLN A 156 -3.31 6.51 -0.72
CA GLN A 156 -3.24 5.93 0.62
C GLN A 156 -4.29 4.82 0.73
N LEU A 157 -3.82 3.59 0.70
CA LEU A 157 -4.65 2.40 0.77
C LEU A 157 -4.46 1.74 2.14
N GLU A 158 -5.52 1.73 2.92
CA GLU A 158 -5.50 1.16 4.26
C GLU A 158 -5.78 -0.35 4.23
N PRO A 159 -5.22 -1.12 5.17
CA PRO A 159 -5.46 -2.56 5.25
C PRO A 159 -6.83 -2.86 5.85
N HIS A 160 -7.64 -3.61 5.11
CA HIS A 160 -8.96 -4.11 5.50
C HIS A 160 -9.14 -5.56 5.09
N GLY A 161 -10.04 -6.26 5.75
CA GLY A 161 -10.31 -7.65 5.46
C GLY A 161 -9.09 -8.55 5.61
N ARG A 162 -9.23 -9.79 5.18
CA ARG A 162 -8.13 -10.77 5.22
C ARG A 162 -8.32 -11.88 4.18
N LEU A 163 -7.24 -12.57 3.89
CA LEU A 163 -7.29 -13.84 3.17
C LEU A 163 -7.97 -14.90 4.04
N HIS A 164 -8.83 -15.72 3.41
CA HIS A 164 -9.51 -16.83 4.05
C HIS A 164 -8.50 -17.92 4.46
N PRO A 165 -8.69 -18.60 5.62
CA PRO A 165 -7.78 -19.66 6.06
C PRO A 165 -7.55 -20.77 5.03
N ASP A 166 -8.56 -21.12 4.21
CA ASP A 166 -8.46 -22.18 3.20
C ASP A 166 -7.39 -21.95 2.13
N CYS A 167 -6.96 -20.69 1.92
CA CYS A 167 -5.87 -20.39 0.98
C CYS A 167 -4.51 -20.19 1.67
N ILE A 168 -4.44 -20.37 2.98
CA ILE A 168 -3.19 -20.31 3.76
C ILE A 168 -2.70 -21.74 3.98
N PRO A 169 -1.46 -22.07 3.54
CA PRO A 169 -0.92 -23.39 3.76
C PRO A 169 -0.88 -23.77 5.26
N SER A 170 -1.24 -24.99 5.58
CA SER A 170 -1.36 -25.48 6.98
C SER A 170 -0.02 -25.55 7.74
N ASP A 171 1.10 -25.54 7.01
CA ASP A 171 2.46 -25.50 7.54
C ASP A 171 2.96 -24.08 7.86
N VAL A 172 2.20 -23.04 7.52
CA VAL A 172 2.54 -21.66 7.87
C VAL A 172 2.28 -21.46 9.37
N PRO A 173 3.33 -21.16 10.17
CA PRO A 173 3.15 -20.95 11.59
C PRO A 173 2.32 -19.68 11.87
N PRO A 174 1.65 -19.63 13.02
CA PRO A 174 0.91 -18.42 13.42
C PRO A 174 1.86 -17.24 13.55
N PRO A 175 1.33 -16.00 13.49
CA PRO A 175 2.14 -14.79 13.69
C PRO A 175 2.92 -14.85 15.00
N CYS A 176 4.17 -14.38 14.98
CA CYS A 176 4.98 -14.28 16.19
C CYS A 176 4.27 -13.40 17.23
N GLN A 177 4.07 -13.90 18.43
CA GLN A 177 3.34 -13.20 19.50
C GLN A 177 4.01 -11.89 19.93
N THR A 178 5.31 -11.76 19.76
CA THR A 178 6.06 -10.54 20.12
C THR A 178 6.04 -9.52 19.00
N CYS A 179 6.50 -9.89 17.80
CA CYS A 179 6.72 -8.90 16.73
C CYS A 179 5.64 -8.93 15.63
N GLY A 180 4.68 -9.83 15.70
CA GLY A 180 3.59 -9.93 14.73
C GLY A 180 4.00 -10.48 13.35
N ARG A 181 5.27 -10.89 13.15
CA ARG A 181 5.71 -11.43 11.87
C ARG A 181 4.89 -12.64 11.49
N PHE A 182 4.23 -12.55 10.34
CA PHE A 182 3.52 -13.66 9.71
C PHE A 182 4.29 -14.05 8.45
N ALA A 183 4.80 -15.29 8.42
CA ALA A 183 5.65 -15.78 7.34
C ALA A 183 4.82 -16.33 6.16
N LEU A 184 3.79 -15.60 5.74
CA LEU A 184 2.94 -15.99 4.64
C LEU A 184 3.55 -15.55 3.31
N SER A 185 3.78 -16.51 2.41
CA SER A 185 4.05 -16.25 1.00
C SER A 185 2.74 -16.02 0.24
N ARG A 186 2.81 -15.34 -0.90
CA ARG A 186 1.63 -15.07 -1.72
C ARG A 186 0.93 -16.37 -2.11
N PRO A 187 -0.35 -16.58 -1.76
CA PRO A 187 -1.09 -17.75 -2.21
C PRO A 187 -1.24 -17.73 -3.74
N GLN A 188 -1.14 -18.91 -4.36
CA GLN A 188 -1.36 -19.04 -5.82
C GLN A 188 -2.82 -18.81 -6.19
N ALA A 189 -3.75 -19.27 -5.36
CA ALA A 189 -5.18 -19.09 -5.50
C ALA A 189 -5.74 -18.38 -4.25
N PRO A 190 -5.61 -17.04 -4.15
CA PRO A 190 -6.10 -16.32 -2.98
C PRO A 190 -7.63 -16.35 -2.92
N ILE A 191 -8.14 -16.51 -1.70
CA ILE A 191 -9.57 -16.48 -1.35
C ILE A 191 -9.74 -15.39 -0.29
N LEU A 192 -10.74 -14.54 -0.42
CA LEU A 192 -11.05 -13.52 0.57
C LEU A 192 -12.03 -14.06 1.62
N ASP A 193 -11.81 -13.70 2.89
CA ASP A 193 -12.78 -13.95 3.96
C ASP A 193 -13.90 -12.91 3.88
N GLY A 194 -15.03 -13.30 3.29
CA GLY A 194 -16.15 -12.43 2.99
C GLY A 194 -16.71 -11.69 4.21
N ALA A 195 -16.70 -12.34 5.39
CA ALA A 195 -17.18 -11.72 6.63
C ALA A 195 -16.29 -10.59 7.14
N SER A 196 -15.03 -10.53 6.68
CA SER A 196 -14.04 -9.52 7.10
C SER A 196 -13.94 -8.33 6.14
N LEU A 197 -14.61 -8.38 4.98
CA LEU A 197 -14.46 -7.36 3.94
C LEU A 197 -15.22 -6.07 4.28
N PRO A 198 -14.65 -4.89 3.96
CA PRO A 198 -15.32 -3.61 4.19
C PRO A 198 -16.49 -3.43 3.21
N THR A 199 -17.50 -2.66 3.63
CA THR A 199 -18.67 -2.29 2.82
C THR A 199 -18.66 -0.81 2.41
N ASP A 200 -17.77 -0.03 2.98
CA ASP A 200 -17.69 1.42 2.91
C ASP A 200 -16.40 1.93 2.22
N ILE A 201 -15.59 1.03 1.71
CA ILE A 201 -14.34 1.32 1.01
C ILE A 201 -14.27 0.52 -0.28
N ASP A 202 -13.87 1.15 -1.39
CA ASP A 202 -13.83 0.50 -2.70
C ASP A 202 -12.45 0.04 -3.14
N LEU A 203 -11.38 0.57 -2.53
CA LEU A 203 -10.01 0.21 -2.83
C LEU A 203 -9.21 0.13 -1.54
N PHE A 204 -8.64 -1.03 -1.24
CA PHE A 204 -7.96 -1.29 0.03
C PHE A 204 -6.88 -2.37 -0.12
N ARG A 205 -6.03 -2.51 0.90
CA ARG A 205 -5.06 -3.59 1.02
C ARG A 205 -5.60 -4.72 1.89
N VAL A 206 -5.20 -5.95 1.60
CA VAL A 206 -5.60 -7.10 2.44
C VAL A 206 -4.84 -7.04 3.78
N GLY A 207 -5.56 -7.05 4.90
CA GLY A 207 -5.00 -6.81 6.24
C GLY A 207 -3.90 -7.78 6.66
N ASN A 208 -4.02 -9.06 6.33
CA ASN A 208 -3.00 -10.07 6.61
C ASN A 208 -2.04 -10.33 5.43
N PHE A 209 -2.17 -9.60 4.31
CA PHE A 209 -1.28 -9.64 3.14
C PHE A 209 -1.25 -8.29 2.41
N ALA A 210 -0.69 -7.26 3.05
CA ALA A 210 -0.83 -5.86 2.68
C ALA A 210 -0.22 -5.45 1.31
N THR A 211 0.54 -6.32 0.66
CA THR A 211 1.00 -6.08 -0.72
C THR A 211 -0.07 -6.39 -1.77
N MET A 212 -1.19 -6.99 -1.37
CA MET A 212 -2.32 -7.27 -2.25
C MET A 212 -3.34 -6.12 -2.15
N VAL A 213 -3.64 -5.50 -3.27
CA VAL A 213 -4.64 -4.44 -3.39
C VAL A 213 -5.92 -5.03 -3.96
N ILE A 214 -7.05 -4.73 -3.32
CA ILE A 214 -8.37 -5.20 -3.71
C ILE A 214 -9.25 -4.02 -4.08
N GLY A 215 -9.92 -4.14 -5.22
CA GLY A 215 -10.99 -3.25 -5.66
C GLY A 215 -12.35 -3.93 -5.61
N THR A 216 -13.39 -3.18 -5.26
CA THR A 216 -14.78 -3.64 -5.41
C THR A 216 -15.22 -3.57 -6.87
N GLU A 217 -16.34 -4.26 -7.19
CA GLU A 217 -17.00 -4.14 -8.50
C GLU A 217 -17.26 -2.66 -8.88
N ARG A 218 -17.72 -1.85 -7.94
CA ARG A 218 -17.97 -0.41 -8.15
C ARG A 218 -16.70 0.34 -8.57
N PHE A 219 -15.54 0.04 -7.96
CA PHE A 219 -14.27 0.62 -8.39
C PHE A 219 -13.90 0.20 -9.80
N VAL A 220 -14.03 -1.10 -10.12
CA VAL A 220 -13.71 -1.64 -11.46
C VAL A 220 -14.60 -1.02 -12.54
N GLU A 221 -15.89 -0.93 -12.29
CA GLU A 221 -16.86 -0.28 -13.20
C GLU A 221 -16.50 1.21 -13.41
N ALA A 222 -16.15 1.94 -12.35
CA ALA A 222 -15.77 3.34 -12.46
C ALA A 222 -14.49 3.52 -13.30
N VAL A 223 -13.47 2.67 -13.12
CA VAL A 223 -12.24 2.66 -13.94
C VAL A 223 -12.56 2.41 -15.41
N HIS A 224 -13.41 1.40 -15.71
CA HIS A 224 -13.80 1.08 -17.08
C HIS A 224 -14.64 2.19 -17.73
N ASN A 225 -15.64 2.74 -17.02
CA ASN A 225 -16.50 3.81 -17.53
C ASN A 225 -15.71 5.07 -17.89
N LEU A 226 -14.62 5.34 -17.17
CA LEU A 226 -13.73 6.45 -17.45
C LEU A 226 -12.61 6.10 -18.42
N SER A 227 -12.52 4.85 -18.88
CA SER A 227 -11.43 4.33 -19.72
C SER A 227 -10.04 4.62 -19.14
N LEU A 228 -9.89 4.53 -17.80
CA LEU A 228 -8.60 4.74 -17.13
C LEU A 228 -7.68 3.54 -17.38
N THR A 229 -6.40 3.83 -17.57
CA THR A 229 -5.38 2.87 -17.99
C THR A 229 -4.39 2.54 -16.89
N GLY A 230 -3.66 1.40 -17.01
CA GLY A 230 -2.57 0.99 -16.13
C GLY A 230 -2.96 -0.02 -15.06
N LEU A 231 -4.21 -0.53 -15.07
CA LEU A 231 -4.66 -1.57 -14.15
C LEU A 231 -5.25 -2.78 -14.88
N THR A 232 -4.99 -3.95 -14.32
CA THR A 232 -5.71 -5.20 -14.64
C THR A 232 -6.45 -5.70 -13.40
N PHE A 233 -7.55 -6.42 -13.61
CA PHE A 233 -8.44 -6.90 -12.58
C PHE A 233 -8.64 -8.40 -12.68
N ARG A 234 -8.40 -9.11 -11.57
CA ARG A 234 -8.68 -10.53 -11.44
C ARG A 234 -9.72 -10.75 -10.35
N GLU A 235 -10.90 -11.22 -10.70
CA GLU A 235 -11.92 -11.56 -9.71
C GLU A 235 -11.40 -12.61 -8.73
N LEU A 236 -11.68 -12.42 -7.44
CA LEU A 236 -11.31 -13.34 -6.37
C LEU A 236 -12.55 -13.98 -5.75
N PRO A 237 -12.50 -15.29 -5.46
CA PRO A 237 -13.53 -15.93 -4.69
C PRO A 237 -13.59 -15.39 -3.24
N THR A 238 -14.80 -15.33 -2.70
CA THR A 238 -15.08 -15.01 -1.29
C THR A 238 -15.73 -16.19 -0.60
N ARG A 239 -15.39 -16.44 0.65
CA ARG A 239 -15.99 -17.47 1.50
C ARG A 239 -16.35 -16.93 2.88
#